data_5c9f7b4d8f38f79be54032716201ed66
#
_entry.id   5c9f7b4d8f38f79be54032716201ed66
#
_cell.length_a   1.000
_cell.length_b   1.000
_cell.length_c   1.000
_cell.angle_alpha   90.00
_cell.angle_beta   90.00
_cell.angle_gamma   90.00
#
_symmetry.space_group_name_H-M   'P 1'
#
loop_
_entity.id
_entity.type
_entity.pdbx_description
1 polymer ?
#
loop_
_entity_poly.entity_id
_entity_poly.type
_entity_poly.pdbx_seq_one_letter_code
_entity_poly.pdbx_strand_id
1 'polypeptide(L)'
;MPAQGTPTPTAAVVAVPDPQAPAKAASFLAELEHEVRSLPVLAAPDRDTVERNTRLANTACRTALDYWTRLVEHLNALKLRSRSRYVFDGRTAVESLTSHNFRVLPKLRTGHGGEEHYESVALSWRVGGGERMKMLKDFPAEADRLRARLAFAGINAFESQSRDPESGRLRGTQFEFTADVNASVRITPLHDAGKIRLTLQNLDALERIEADFPAFAMRAGELDEIARMVCGRANSVLKHAQNVVRHEP
;
A
#
# COMPACT_ATOMS: atom_id res chain seq x y z
N MET A 1 46.18 23.77 -95.90
CA MET A 1 44.89 24.45 -96.15
C MET A 1 43.75 23.49 -95.90
N PRO A 2 42.70 23.99 -95.47
CA PRO A 2 41.92 23.63 -94.25
C PRO A 2 40.57 23.07 -94.56
N ALA A 3 39.92 22.45 -93.68
CA ALA A 3 38.48 22.36 -93.67
C ALA A 3 37.93 22.36 -92.28
N GLN A 4 37.17 23.35 -92.00
CA GLN A 4 36.42 23.58 -90.77
C GLN A 4 35.27 22.58 -90.71
N GLY A 5 35.16 21.91 -89.57
CA GLY A 5 33.99 21.12 -89.22
C GLY A 5 33.23 21.84 -88.11
N THR A 6 32.02 22.22 -88.45
CA THR A 6 31.05 22.88 -87.53
C THR A 6 30.58 21.95 -86.40
N PRO A 7 30.42 22.39 -85.20
CA PRO A 7 29.84 21.56 -84.16
C PRO A 7 28.30 21.58 -84.18
N THR A 8 27.74 20.42 -84.04
CA THR A 8 26.30 20.17 -83.89
C THR A 8 25.89 20.47 -82.44
N PRO A 9 24.77 21.10 -82.11
CA PRO A 9 24.34 21.37 -80.79
C PRO A 9 23.77 20.13 -80.14
N THR A 10 24.38 19.75 -79.03
CA THR A 10 23.91 18.70 -78.15
C THR A 10 22.65 19.16 -77.37
N ALA A 11 21.56 18.40 -77.57
CA ALA A 11 20.29 18.62 -76.90
C ALA A 11 20.45 18.48 -75.35
N ALA A 12 20.03 19.47 -74.62
CA ALA A 12 19.97 19.41 -73.16
C ALA A 12 18.90 18.40 -72.71
N VAL A 13 19.36 17.35 -72.05
CA VAL A 13 18.47 16.41 -71.34
C VAL A 13 17.99 17.11 -70.07
N VAL A 14 16.71 17.47 -70.03
CA VAL A 14 16.02 17.95 -68.83
C VAL A 14 15.93 16.78 -67.88
N ALA A 15 16.65 16.85 -66.75
CA ALA A 15 16.51 15.90 -65.66
C ALA A 15 15.14 16.07 -64.98
N VAL A 16 14.30 15.03 -65.08
CA VAL A 16 13.05 14.92 -64.36
C VAL A 16 13.42 14.73 -62.89
N PRO A 17 12.88 15.52 -61.94
CA PRO A 17 13.14 15.28 -60.54
C PRO A 17 12.49 13.97 -60.09
N ASP A 18 13.28 13.12 -59.48
CA ASP A 18 12.87 11.86 -58.85
C ASP A 18 11.72 12.12 -57.84
N PRO A 19 10.64 11.33 -57.83
CA PRO A 19 9.59 11.46 -56.84
C PRO A 19 10.17 11.13 -55.49
N GLN A 20 10.11 12.10 -54.59
CA GLN A 20 10.47 11.97 -53.18
C GLN A 20 9.90 10.67 -52.62
N ALA A 21 10.79 9.78 -52.19
CA ALA A 21 10.43 8.61 -51.41
C ALA A 21 9.66 9.08 -50.14
N PRO A 22 8.53 8.45 -49.80
CA PRO A 22 7.77 8.83 -48.65
C PRO A 22 8.67 8.72 -47.42
N ALA A 23 8.80 9.83 -46.67
CA ALA A 23 9.45 9.83 -45.38
C ALA A 23 8.87 8.68 -44.56
N LYS A 24 9.70 7.70 -44.19
CA LYS A 24 9.28 6.61 -43.29
C LYS A 24 8.62 7.23 -42.10
N ALA A 25 7.33 7.06 -41.97
CA ALA A 25 6.62 7.38 -40.75
C ALA A 25 7.39 6.72 -39.60
N ALA A 26 7.89 7.53 -38.69
CA ALA A 26 8.58 7.01 -37.53
C ALA A 26 7.63 6.01 -36.85
N SER A 27 8.09 4.77 -36.62
CA SER A 27 7.23 3.79 -36.02
C SER A 27 6.88 4.28 -34.62
N PHE A 28 5.68 4.04 -34.13
CA PHE A 28 5.24 4.38 -32.77
C PHE A 28 6.24 3.91 -31.71
N LEU A 29 6.92 2.81 -31.94
CA LEU A 29 7.99 2.31 -31.11
C LEU A 29 9.20 3.29 -31.07
N ALA A 30 9.58 3.88 -32.19
CA ALA A 30 10.66 4.86 -32.25
C ALA A 30 10.29 6.18 -31.54
N GLU A 31 9.01 6.56 -31.60
CA GLU A 31 8.51 7.71 -30.84
C GLU A 31 8.58 7.43 -29.34
N LEU A 32 8.13 6.26 -28.88
CA LEU A 32 8.22 5.84 -27.49
C LEU A 32 9.68 5.74 -27.01
N GLU A 33 10.58 5.19 -27.82
CA GLU A 33 12.00 5.14 -27.49
C GLU A 33 12.61 6.53 -27.36
N HIS A 34 12.19 7.48 -28.20
CA HIS A 34 12.63 8.87 -28.08
C HIS A 34 12.07 9.53 -26.81
N GLU A 35 10.80 9.28 -26.50
CA GLU A 35 10.14 9.80 -25.31
C GLU A 35 10.80 9.24 -24.02
N VAL A 36 11.08 7.94 -23.98
CA VAL A 36 11.82 7.29 -22.88
C VAL A 36 13.24 7.86 -22.73
N ARG A 37 13.96 8.13 -23.84
CA ARG A 37 15.30 8.76 -23.78
C ARG A 37 15.26 10.22 -23.33
N SER A 38 14.15 10.91 -23.56
CA SER A 38 13.97 12.30 -23.14
C SER A 38 13.50 12.44 -21.68
N LEU A 39 13.05 11.35 -21.06
CA LEU A 39 12.74 11.36 -19.64
C LEU A 39 14.04 11.69 -18.86
N PRO A 40 13.96 12.63 -17.89
CA PRO A 40 15.12 12.90 -17.04
C PRO A 40 15.50 11.59 -16.35
N VAL A 41 16.68 11.07 -16.66
CA VAL A 41 17.27 9.96 -15.92
C VAL A 41 17.43 10.47 -14.49
N LEU A 42 16.50 10.10 -13.62
CA LEU A 42 16.69 10.29 -12.19
C LEU A 42 17.97 9.55 -11.84
N ALA A 43 19.06 10.30 -11.69
CA ALA A 43 20.35 9.74 -11.32
C ALA A 43 20.12 8.88 -10.07
N ALA A 44 20.49 7.59 -10.14
CA ALA A 44 20.43 6.74 -8.98
C ALA A 44 21.17 7.45 -7.84
N PRO A 45 20.62 7.49 -6.62
CA PRO A 45 21.26 8.15 -5.50
C PRO A 45 22.66 7.56 -5.32
N ASP A 46 23.63 8.41 -5.05
CA ASP A 46 24.98 7.94 -4.80
C ASP A 46 25.03 7.01 -3.58
N ARG A 47 26.03 6.15 -3.52
CA ARG A 47 26.14 5.12 -2.47
C ARG A 47 26.12 5.71 -1.06
N ASP A 48 26.78 6.84 -0.85
CA ASP A 48 26.87 7.50 0.46
C ASP A 48 25.50 8.01 0.91
N THR A 49 24.69 8.51 -0.03
CA THR A 49 23.31 8.93 0.20
C THR A 49 22.44 7.74 0.58
N VAL A 50 22.53 6.60 -0.13
CA VAL A 50 21.79 5.39 0.19
C VAL A 50 22.17 4.87 1.58
N GLU A 51 23.45 4.80 1.92
CA GLU A 51 23.90 4.35 3.24
C GLU A 51 23.40 5.28 4.37
N ARG A 52 23.46 6.59 4.15
CA ARG A 52 22.90 7.56 5.11
C ARG A 52 21.40 7.39 5.30
N ASN A 53 20.66 7.25 4.21
CA ASN A 53 19.21 7.05 4.21
C ASN A 53 18.84 5.75 4.92
N THR A 54 19.58 4.67 4.65
CA THR A 54 19.40 3.37 5.31
C THR A 54 19.62 3.48 6.82
N ARG A 55 20.66 4.18 7.26
CA ARG A 55 20.92 4.41 8.69
C ARG A 55 19.80 5.21 9.37
N LEU A 56 19.28 6.26 8.70
CA LEU A 56 18.17 7.06 9.21
C LEU A 56 16.89 6.22 9.34
N ALA A 57 16.55 5.43 8.31
CA ALA A 57 15.38 4.58 8.31
C ALA A 57 15.45 3.45 9.38
N ASN A 58 16.61 2.82 9.54
CA ASN A 58 16.84 1.84 10.60
C ASN A 58 16.75 2.47 12.00
N THR A 59 17.29 3.68 12.19
CA THR A 59 17.18 4.41 13.45
C THR A 59 15.73 4.71 13.79
N ALA A 60 14.93 5.15 12.81
CA ALA A 60 13.50 5.39 12.99
C ALA A 60 12.75 4.12 13.42
N CYS A 61 13.03 2.98 12.78
CA CYS A 61 12.44 1.69 13.14
C CYS A 61 12.83 1.26 14.56
N ARG A 62 14.09 1.42 14.96
CA ARG A 62 14.57 1.12 16.31
C ARG A 62 13.87 1.99 17.35
N THR A 63 13.80 3.31 17.10
CA THR A 63 13.11 4.25 17.99
C THR A 63 11.64 3.87 18.17
N ALA A 64 10.96 3.48 17.09
CA ALA A 64 9.58 3.01 17.15
C ALA A 64 9.45 1.69 17.93
N LEU A 65 10.36 0.74 17.72
CA LEU A 65 10.37 -0.53 18.44
C LEU A 65 10.50 -0.30 19.95
N ASP A 66 11.48 0.51 20.37
CA ASP A 66 11.74 0.81 21.78
C ASP A 66 10.55 1.55 22.42
N TYR A 67 9.95 2.49 21.71
CA TYR A 67 8.78 3.24 22.17
C TYR A 67 7.55 2.32 22.29
N TRP A 68 7.23 1.55 21.26
CA TRP A 68 6.05 0.69 21.25
C TRP A 68 6.17 -0.50 22.21
N THR A 69 7.36 -1.01 22.47
CA THR A 69 7.57 -2.06 23.48
C THR A 69 7.11 -1.58 24.85
N ARG A 70 7.49 -0.37 25.25
CA ARG A 70 7.02 0.23 26.50
C ARG A 70 5.53 0.57 26.47
N LEU A 71 5.03 1.08 25.33
CA LEU A 71 3.62 1.43 25.17
C LEU A 71 2.71 0.20 25.34
N VAL A 72 3.07 -0.94 24.78
CA VAL A 72 2.29 -2.19 24.84
C VAL A 72 2.06 -2.66 26.28
N GLU A 73 3.03 -2.52 27.17
CA GLU A 73 2.87 -2.85 28.60
C GLU A 73 1.72 -2.06 29.23
N HIS A 74 1.67 -0.75 28.94
CA HIS A 74 0.59 0.12 29.45
C HIS A 74 -0.76 -0.16 28.77
N LEU A 75 -0.77 -0.36 27.44
CA LEU A 75 -2.01 -0.61 26.70
C LEU A 75 -2.69 -1.92 27.12
N ASN A 76 -1.92 -2.97 27.39
CA ASN A 76 -2.45 -4.26 27.87
C ASN A 76 -3.00 -4.17 29.32
N ALA A 77 -2.49 -3.26 30.14
CA ALA A 77 -3.01 -3.02 31.48
C ALA A 77 -4.32 -2.18 31.48
N LEU A 78 -4.51 -1.33 30.48
CA LEU A 78 -5.58 -0.33 30.40
C LEU A 78 -6.77 -0.89 29.67
N LYS A 79 -7.35 -1.89 29.62
CA LYS A 79 -8.62 -2.33 28.96
C LYS A 79 -9.30 -1.21 28.15
N LEU A 80 -8.67 -0.81 27.05
CA LEU A 80 -9.10 0.34 26.25
C LEU A 80 -10.43 0.03 25.53
N ARG A 81 -11.43 0.91 25.69
CA ARG A 81 -12.61 0.90 24.85
C ARG A 81 -12.24 1.44 23.46
N SER A 82 -12.54 0.68 22.43
CA SER A 82 -12.35 1.12 21.04
C SER A 82 -13.49 2.06 20.65
N ARG A 83 -13.17 3.05 19.81
CA ARG A 83 -14.16 3.89 19.12
C ARG A 83 -14.50 3.35 17.73
N SER A 84 -13.86 2.28 17.33
CA SER A 84 -14.01 1.70 16.01
C SER A 84 -15.46 1.23 15.78
N ARG A 85 -15.89 1.41 14.54
CA ARG A 85 -17.17 0.98 14.05
C ARG A 85 -16.97 0.13 12.81
N TYR A 86 -17.17 -1.18 12.93
CA TYR A 86 -16.95 -2.10 11.82
C TYR A 86 -18.27 -2.52 11.19
N VAL A 87 -18.36 -2.39 9.87
CA VAL A 87 -19.55 -2.77 9.08
C VAL A 87 -19.15 -3.90 8.14
N PHE A 88 -19.60 -5.12 8.41
CA PHE A 88 -19.23 -6.29 7.59
C PHE A 88 -20.16 -6.49 6.39
N ASP A 89 -21.44 -6.21 6.52
CA ASP A 89 -22.46 -6.49 5.49
C ASP A 89 -23.05 -5.24 4.82
N GLY A 90 -22.52 -4.06 5.14
CA GLY A 90 -23.02 -2.77 4.67
C GLY A 90 -24.23 -2.25 5.44
N ARG A 91 -24.74 -3.00 6.44
CA ARG A 91 -25.93 -2.65 7.21
C ARG A 91 -25.70 -2.67 8.71
N THR A 92 -25.14 -3.75 9.22
CA THR A 92 -24.97 -3.98 10.65
C THR A 92 -23.60 -3.50 11.10
N ALA A 93 -23.58 -2.50 11.98
CA ALA A 93 -22.35 -2.03 12.62
C ALA A 93 -22.11 -2.80 13.91
N VAL A 94 -20.86 -3.19 14.15
CA VAL A 94 -20.39 -3.73 15.41
C VAL A 94 -19.67 -2.61 16.14
N GLU A 95 -20.18 -2.28 17.32
CA GLU A 95 -19.73 -1.15 18.16
C GLU A 95 -19.45 -1.62 19.59
N SER A 96 -19.05 -0.70 20.46
CA SER A 96 -18.78 -0.96 21.89
C SER A 96 -17.70 -2.03 22.12
N LEU A 97 -16.71 -2.05 21.26
CA LEU A 97 -15.61 -3.00 21.26
C LEU A 97 -14.49 -2.61 22.24
N THR A 98 -13.69 -3.58 22.62
CA THR A 98 -12.48 -3.39 23.41
C THR A 98 -11.24 -3.74 22.60
N SER A 99 -10.19 -2.93 22.77
CA SER A 99 -8.86 -3.21 22.23
C SER A 99 -8.06 -4.02 23.24
N HIS A 100 -7.50 -5.14 22.79
CA HIS A 100 -6.78 -6.08 23.66
C HIS A 100 -5.67 -6.81 22.91
N ASN A 101 -4.80 -7.49 23.65
CA ASN A 101 -3.74 -8.33 23.10
C ASN A 101 -2.77 -7.54 22.20
N PHE A 102 -2.33 -6.38 22.70
CA PHE A 102 -1.32 -5.56 22.03
C PHE A 102 0.03 -6.26 22.03
N ARG A 103 0.74 -6.22 20.90
CA ARG A 103 2.07 -6.78 20.75
C ARG A 103 2.87 -6.02 19.68
N VAL A 104 4.19 -6.00 19.85
CA VAL A 104 5.12 -5.44 18.87
C VAL A 104 5.78 -6.58 18.12
N LEU A 105 5.84 -6.45 16.80
CA LEU A 105 6.36 -7.45 15.87
C LEU A 105 7.44 -6.81 14.98
N PRO A 106 8.72 -6.84 15.37
CA PRO A 106 9.80 -6.45 14.47
C PRO A 106 10.03 -7.55 13.44
N LYS A 107 10.32 -7.15 12.20
CA LYS A 107 10.79 -8.02 11.13
C LYS A 107 12.12 -7.50 10.64
N LEU A 108 13.15 -8.34 10.71
CA LEU A 108 14.50 -8.04 10.27
C LEU A 108 14.83 -8.83 8.99
N ARG A 109 15.72 -8.27 8.19
CA ARG A 109 16.30 -8.91 7.03
C ARG A 109 17.82 -8.77 7.08
N THR A 110 18.53 -9.87 6.83
CA THR A 110 19.98 -9.85 6.70
C THR A 110 20.38 -9.38 5.31
N GLY A 111 21.17 -8.32 5.22
CA GLY A 111 21.74 -7.80 3.98
C GLY A 111 22.90 -8.66 3.46
N HIS A 112 23.41 -8.34 2.27
CA HIS A 112 24.50 -9.07 1.62
C HIS A 112 25.83 -9.04 2.42
N GLY A 113 26.04 -8.07 3.29
CA GLY A 113 27.20 -7.93 4.16
C GLY A 113 27.05 -8.56 5.56
N GLY A 114 25.94 -9.29 5.82
CA GLY A 114 25.64 -9.82 7.16
C GLY A 114 25.04 -8.78 8.10
N GLU A 115 24.82 -7.56 7.66
CA GLU A 115 24.16 -6.50 8.44
C GLU A 115 22.66 -6.77 8.55
N GLU A 116 22.10 -6.57 9.74
CA GLU A 116 20.66 -6.66 9.96
C GLU A 116 19.99 -5.30 9.74
N HIS A 117 18.99 -5.31 8.88
CA HIS A 117 18.15 -4.15 8.60
C HIS A 117 16.70 -4.46 8.94
N TYR A 118 15.97 -3.46 9.44
CA TYR A 118 14.53 -3.61 9.62
C TYR A 118 13.84 -3.73 8.27
N GLU A 119 13.00 -4.75 8.11
CA GLU A 119 12.03 -4.85 7.03
C GLU A 119 10.74 -4.15 7.43
N SER A 120 10.33 -4.31 8.69
CA SER A 120 9.22 -3.56 9.28
C SER A 120 9.21 -3.66 10.80
N VAL A 121 8.51 -2.73 11.44
CA VAL A 121 8.10 -2.82 12.86
C VAL A 121 6.60 -2.61 12.90
N ALA A 122 5.84 -3.52 13.51
CA ALA A 122 4.40 -3.42 13.62
C ALA A 122 3.95 -3.47 15.09
N LEU A 123 3.04 -2.56 15.45
CA LEU A 123 2.21 -2.64 16.63
C LEU A 123 0.87 -3.24 16.21
N SER A 124 0.49 -4.38 16.74
CA SER A 124 -0.76 -5.06 16.39
C SER A 124 -1.57 -5.39 17.63
N TRP A 125 -2.90 -5.41 17.48
CA TRP A 125 -3.84 -5.75 18.55
C TRP A 125 -5.14 -6.31 17.97
N ARG A 126 -6.01 -6.80 18.84
CA ARG A 126 -7.36 -7.20 18.51
C ARG A 126 -8.37 -6.17 18.98
N VAL A 127 -9.41 -5.97 18.18
CA VAL A 127 -10.55 -5.11 18.50
C VAL A 127 -11.82 -5.94 18.43
N GLY A 128 -12.41 -6.27 19.56
CA GLY A 128 -13.57 -7.15 19.61
C GLY A 128 -14.26 -7.16 20.95
N GLY A 129 -15.41 -7.82 21.01
CA GLY A 129 -16.19 -8.06 22.22
C GLY A 129 -16.44 -9.55 22.49
N GLY A 130 -15.88 -10.45 21.65
CA GLY A 130 -16.11 -11.90 21.75
C GLY A 130 -17.49 -12.34 21.25
N GLU A 131 -18.30 -11.43 20.69
CA GLU A 131 -19.62 -11.73 20.18
C GLU A 131 -19.56 -12.64 18.94
N ARG A 132 -20.32 -13.72 18.98
CA ARG A 132 -20.52 -14.60 17.82
C ARG A 132 -21.61 -14.04 16.91
N MET A 133 -21.26 -13.86 15.64
CA MET A 133 -22.16 -13.38 14.61
C MET A 133 -22.52 -14.49 13.65
N LYS A 134 -23.80 -14.47 13.20
CA LYS A 134 -24.29 -15.32 12.13
C LYS A 134 -24.90 -14.44 11.06
N MET A 135 -24.44 -14.60 9.82
CA MET A 135 -24.93 -13.84 8.67
C MET A 135 -25.27 -14.78 7.52
N LEU A 136 -26.49 -14.70 7.03
CA LEU A 136 -26.93 -15.42 5.84
C LEU A 136 -26.83 -14.48 4.63
N LYS A 137 -26.26 -14.96 3.53
CA LYS A 137 -26.18 -14.25 2.24
C LYS A 137 -26.82 -15.11 1.15
N ASP A 138 -27.91 -14.63 0.61
CA ASP A 138 -28.72 -15.34 -0.37
C ASP A 138 -28.10 -15.30 -1.76
N PHE A 139 -27.34 -14.24 -2.07
CA PHE A 139 -26.69 -14.04 -3.36
C PHE A 139 -25.18 -14.30 -3.28
N PRO A 140 -24.60 -15.05 -4.26
CA PRO A 140 -23.15 -15.32 -4.29
C PRO A 140 -22.29 -14.06 -4.21
N ALA A 141 -22.65 -12.98 -4.92
CA ALA A 141 -21.90 -11.74 -4.91
C ALA A 141 -21.88 -11.04 -3.53
N GLU A 142 -22.93 -11.19 -2.72
CA GLU A 142 -22.94 -10.68 -1.34
C GLU A 142 -22.08 -11.55 -0.41
N ALA A 143 -22.10 -12.87 -0.64
CA ALA A 143 -21.24 -13.81 0.08
C ALA A 143 -19.75 -13.50 -0.20
N ASP A 144 -19.38 -13.24 -1.45
CA ASP A 144 -18.02 -12.90 -1.84
C ASP A 144 -17.55 -11.56 -1.22
N ARG A 145 -18.43 -10.56 -1.20
CA ARG A 145 -18.14 -9.27 -0.54
C ARG A 145 -17.94 -9.44 0.96
N LEU A 146 -18.79 -10.23 1.62
CA LEU A 146 -18.63 -10.50 3.05
C LEU A 146 -17.32 -11.25 3.32
N ARG A 147 -17.00 -12.26 2.51
CA ARG A 147 -15.74 -13.01 2.61
C ARG A 147 -14.51 -12.10 2.48
N ALA A 148 -14.52 -11.19 1.50
CA ALA A 148 -13.45 -10.22 1.30
C ALA A 148 -13.27 -9.30 2.54
N ARG A 149 -14.37 -8.79 3.10
CA ARG A 149 -14.35 -7.94 4.30
C ARG A 149 -13.87 -8.69 5.55
N LEU A 150 -14.30 -9.92 5.74
CA LEU A 150 -13.84 -10.75 6.86
C LEU A 150 -12.35 -11.07 6.74
N ALA A 151 -11.87 -11.41 5.54
CA ALA A 151 -10.46 -11.62 5.28
C ALA A 151 -9.64 -10.33 5.53
N PHE A 152 -10.15 -9.17 5.09
CA PHE A 152 -9.52 -7.87 5.33
C PHE A 152 -9.45 -7.53 6.83
N ALA A 153 -10.49 -7.88 7.58
CA ALA A 153 -10.53 -7.75 9.04
C ALA A 153 -9.62 -8.75 9.77
N GLY A 154 -9.08 -9.75 9.08
CA GLY A 154 -8.31 -10.84 9.67
C GLY A 154 -9.17 -11.79 10.49
N ILE A 155 -10.46 -11.96 10.10
CA ILE A 155 -11.43 -12.84 10.75
C ILE A 155 -11.57 -14.11 9.93
N ASN A 156 -11.41 -15.26 10.59
CA ASN A 156 -11.73 -16.55 10.02
C ASN A 156 -13.19 -16.87 10.31
N ALA A 157 -13.99 -17.05 9.25
CA ALA A 157 -15.38 -17.44 9.36
C ALA A 157 -15.56 -18.93 8.99
N PHE A 158 -16.46 -19.59 9.69
CA PHE A 158 -16.98 -20.88 9.26
C PHE A 158 -18.11 -20.64 8.25
N GLU A 159 -18.01 -21.26 7.08
CA GLU A 159 -19.00 -21.15 6.00
C GLU A 159 -19.75 -22.48 5.86
N SER A 160 -21.06 -22.39 5.73
CA SER A 160 -21.94 -23.53 5.46
C SER A 160 -23.06 -23.15 4.49
N GLN A 161 -23.56 -24.13 3.76
CA GLN A 161 -24.76 -23.95 2.92
C GLN A 161 -26.02 -24.00 3.78
N SER A 162 -26.81 -22.93 3.75
CA SER A 162 -28.12 -22.90 4.37
C SER A 162 -29.15 -23.41 3.39
N ARG A 163 -29.97 -24.37 3.83
CA ARG A 163 -31.09 -24.93 3.06
C ARG A 163 -32.41 -24.70 3.79
N ASP A 164 -33.46 -24.55 3.01
CA ASP A 164 -34.80 -24.45 3.53
C ASP A 164 -35.18 -25.81 4.16
N PRO A 165 -35.66 -25.87 5.40
CA PRO A 165 -35.93 -27.10 6.10
C PRO A 165 -37.12 -27.90 5.49
N GLU A 166 -38.08 -27.22 4.85
CA GLU A 166 -39.26 -27.87 4.28
C GLU A 166 -39.03 -28.31 2.83
N SER A 167 -38.41 -27.43 2.01
CA SER A 167 -38.26 -27.71 0.59
C SER A 167 -36.86 -28.27 0.21
N GLY A 168 -35.87 -28.25 1.13
CA GLY A 168 -34.49 -28.67 0.87
C GLY A 168 -33.74 -27.75 -0.08
N ARG A 169 -34.36 -26.68 -0.58
CA ARG A 169 -33.77 -25.75 -1.54
C ARG A 169 -32.66 -24.93 -0.89
N LEU A 170 -31.62 -24.64 -1.66
CA LEU A 170 -30.53 -23.77 -1.21
C LEU A 170 -31.08 -22.35 -0.96
N ARG A 171 -30.89 -21.83 0.25
CA ARG A 171 -31.22 -20.45 0.64
C ARG A 171 -30.06 -19.51 0.49
N GLY A 172 -28.80 -19.99 0.63
CA GLY A 172 -27.63 -19.18 0.52
C GLY A 172 -26.42 -19.73 1.32
N THR A 173 -25.41 -18.89 1.52
CA THR A 173 -24.26 -19.20 2.34
C THR A 173 -24.40 -18.55 3.71
N GLN A 174 -24.29 -19.34 4.77
CA GLN A 174 -24.26 -18.87 6.15
C GLN A 174 -22.82 -18.75 6.62
N PHE A 175 -22.50 -17.59 7.20
CA PHE A 175 -21.21 -17.29 7.82
C PHE A 175 -21.37 -17.25 9.34
N GLU A 176 -20.51 -17.96 10.06
CA GLU A 176 -20.41 -17.90 11.51
C GLU A 176 -19.00 -17.47 11.91
N PHE A 177 -18.86 -16.40 12.67
CA PHE A 177 -17.57 -15.86 13.07
C PHE A 177 -17.66 -15.08 14.37
N THR A 178 -16.52 -14.86 15.00
CA THR A 178 -16.41 -13.91 16.11
C THR A 178 -15.94 -12.57 15.57
N ALA A 179 -16.63 -11.49 15.93
CA ALA A 179 -16.27 -10.14 15.51
C ALA A 179 -15.03 -9.64 16.29
N ASP A 180 -13.87 -10.17 15.95
CA ASP A 180 -12.58 -9.87 16.58
C ASP A 180 -11.57 -9.46 15.50
N VAL A 181 -11.55 -8.14 15.22
CA VAL A 181 -10.83 -7.53 14.09
C VAL A 181 -9.34 -7.39 14.42
N ASN A 182 -8.49 -7.72 13.47
CA ASN A 182 -7.06 -7.41 13.54
C ASN A 182 -6.82 -5.94 13.19
N ALA A 183 -6.34 -5.16 14.13
CA ALA A 183 -5.88 -3.79 13.91
C ALA A 183 -4.36 -3.70 14.03
N SER A 184 -3.74 -2.81 13.27
CA SER A 184 -2.29 -2.60 13.36
C SER A 184 -1.84 -1.24 12.86
N VAL A 185 -0.70 -0.80 13.39
CA VAL A 185 0.14 0.27 12.85
C VAL A 185 1.48 -0.35 12.50
N ARG A 186 1.92 -0.19 11.26
CA ARG A 186 3.19 -0.72 10.77
C ARG A 186 4.05 0.38 10.20
N ILE A 187 5.33 0.36 10.54
CA ILE A 187 6.38 1.17 9.96
C ILE A 187 7.21 0.28 9.04
N THR A 188 7.33 0.68 7.77
CA THR A 188 8.17 0.03 6.76
C THR A 188 9.21 1.03 6.27
N PRO A 189 10.51 0.76 6.44
CA PRO A 189 11.55 1.65 5.97
C PRO A 189 11.65 1.62 4.44
N LEU A 190 11.76 2.80 3.83
CA LEU A 190 12.07 3.01 2.43
C LEU A 190 13.52 3.48 2.35
N HIS A 191 14.44 2.52 2.42
CA HIS A 191 15.87 2.74 2.62
C HIS A 191 16.47 3.72 1.62
N ASP A 192 16.22 3.53 0.31
CA ASP A 192 16.79 4.37 -0.74
C ASP A 192 16.33 5.83 -0.66
N ALA A 193 15.10 6.04 -0.21
CA ALA A 193 14.47 7.35 -0.11
C ALA A 193 14.70 8.05 1.24
N GLY A 194 15.25 7.38 2.25
CA GLY A 194 15.34 7.90 3.62
C GLY A 194 13.98 8.23 4.24
N LYS A 195 12.95 7.48 3.86
CA LYS A 195 11.56 7.64 4.29
C LYS A 195 11.07 6.43 5.07
N ILE A 196 9.96 6.63 5.72
CA ILE A 196 9.17 5.59 6.40
C ILE A 196 7.79 5.58 5.77
N ARG A 197 7.29 4.41 5.43
CA ARG A 197 5.88 4.19 5.13
C ARG A 197 5.15 3.73 6.39
N LEU A 198 4.18 4.51 6.80
CA LEU A 198 3.25 4.16 7.86
C LEU A 198 2.02 3.50 7.24
N THR A 199 1.69 2.28 7.67
CA THR A 199 0.47 1.58 7.26
C THR A 199 -0.42 1.43 8.49
N LEU A 200 -1.63 1.98 8.41
CA LEU A 200 -2.68 1.88 9.43
C LEU A 200 -3.72 0.91 8.92
N GLN A 201 -4.02 -0.14 9.69
CA GLN A 201 -4.97 -1.18 9.29
C GLN A 201 -6.08 -1.29 10.33
N ASN A 202 -7.34 -1.13 9.89
CA ASN A 202 -8.54 -1.35 10.71
C ASN A 202 -8.57 -0.58 12.04
N LEU A 203 -8.18 0.70 12.04
CA LEU A 203 -8.17 1.50 13.27
C LEU A 203 -9.59 1.92 13.68
N ASP A 204 -10.26 2.69 12.83
CA ASP A 204 -11.57 3.25 13.10
C ASP A 204 -12.68 2.54 12.30
N ALA A 205 -12.35 2.05 11.11
CA ALA A 205 -13.21 1.31 10.18
C ALA A 205 -12.42 0.19 9.51
N LEU A 206 -13.09 -0.62 8.68
CA LEU A 206 -12.43 -1.60 7.81
C LEU A 206 -11.77 -0.84 6.65
N GLU A 207 -10.59 -0.31 6.90
CA GLU A 207 -9.78 0.41 5.92
C GLU A 207 -8.28 0.18 6.16
N ARG A 208 -7.49 0.42 5.12
CA ARG A 208 -6.04 0.53 5.22
C ARG A 208 -5.61 1.88 4.69
N ILE A 209 -4.84 2.60 5.50
CA ILE A 209 -4.27 3.90 5.14
C ILE A 209 -2.77 3.73 5.05
N GLU A 210 -2.18 4.19 3.95
CA GLU A 210 -0.73 4.26 3.77
C GLU A 210 -0.32 5.72 3.67
N ALA A 211 0.78 6.07 4.32
CA ALA A 211 1.29 7.44 4.34
C ALA A 211 2.80 7.44 4.49
N ASP A 212 3.50 8.31 3.76
CA ASP A 212 4.95 8.41 3.80
C ASP A 212 5.40 9.56 4.69
N PHE A 213 6.47 9.34 5.44
CA PHE A 213 7.11 10.33 6.32
C PHE A 213 8.62 10.35 6.06
N PRO A 214 9.29 11.50 6.20
CA PRO A 214 10.74 11.51 6.30
C PRO A 214 11.20 10.69 7.52
N ALA A 215 12.21 9.84 7.37
CA ALA A 215 12.65 8.96 8.47
C ALA A 215 13.08 9.75 9.72
N PHE A 216 13.66 10.93 9.56
CA PHE A 216 14.06 11.79 10.68
C PHE A 216 12.88 12.35 11.48
N ALA A 217 11.66 12.34 10.93
CA ALA A 217 10.45 12.80 11.62
C ALA A 217 9.93 11.78 12.65
N MET A 218 10.28 10.47 12.53
CA MET A 218 9.87 9.41 13.46
C MET A 218 10.61 9.54 14.80
N ARG A 219 10.28 10.57 15.55
CA ARG A 219 10.78 10.86 16.89
C ARG A 219 9.67 10.68 17.93
N ALA A 220 9.99 10.89 19.19
CA ALA A 220 9.07 10.73 20.31
C ALA A 220 7.74 11.47 20.11
N GLY A 221 7.76 12.71 19.62
CA GLY A 221 6.54 13.48 19.36
C GLY A 221 5.60 12.86 18.33
N GLU A 222 6.13 12.36 17.20
CA GLU A 222 5.33 11.69 16.17
C GLU A 222 4.81 10.33 16.66
N LEU A 223 5.62 9.61 17.42
CA LEU A 223 5.22 8.34 18.04
C LEU A 223 4.15 8.56 19.13
N ASP A 224 4.18 9.67 19.86
CA ASP A 224 3.12 10.06 20.79
C ASP A 224 1.80 10.33 20.06
N GLU A 225 1.83 11.01 18.91
CA GLU A 225 0.64 11.24 18.09
C GLU A 225 0.07 9.91 17.56
N ILE A 226 0.92 8.97 17.12
CA ILE A 226 0.52 7.61 16.74
C ILE A 226 -0.10 6.88 17.94
N ALA A 227 0.48 6.98 19.14
CA ALA A 227 -0.06 6.38 20.35
C ALA A 227 -1.43 6.96 20.73
N ARG A 228 -1.62 8.29 20.58
CA ARG A 228 -2.93 8.95 20.77
C ARG A 228 -3.97 8.40 19.80
N MET A 229 -3.59 8.21 18.53
CA MET A 229 -4.46 7.62 17.50
C MET A 229 -4.87 6.19 17.86
N VAL A 230 -3.92 5.34 18.26
CA VAL A 230 -4.19 3.95 18.74
C VAL A 230 -5.15 3.94 19.92
N CYS A 231 -5.04 4.91 20.81
CA CYS A 231 -5.94 5.08 21.95
C CYS A 231 -7.29 5.75 21.61
N GLY A 232 -7.56 6.04 20.32
CA GLY A 232 -8.76 6.75 19.88
C GLY A 232 -8.83 8.20 20.37
N ARG A 233 -7.70 8.84 20.65
CA ARG A 233 -7.60 10.25 21.05
C ARG A 233 -7.36 11.16 19.86
N ALA A 234 -7.64 12.45 20.01
CA ALA A 234 -7.32 13.46 19.01
C ALA A 234 -5.82 13.44 18.71
N ASN A 235 -5.48 13.43 17.41
CA ASN A 235 -4.11 13.33 16.92
C ASN A 235 -3.96 14.13 15.62
N SER A 236 -2.71 14.35 15.21
CA SER A 236 -2.35 15.09 13.99
C SER A 236 -1.50 14.27 13.01
N VAL A 237 -1.34 12.97 13.20
CA VAL A 237 -0.43 12.10 12.43
C VAL A 237 -0.54 12.35 10.93
N LEU A 238 -1.73 12.22 10.36
CA LEU A 238 -1.92 12.33 8.91
C LEU A 238 -1.78 13.75 8.35
N LYS A 239 -1.73 14.78 9.20
CA LYS A 239 -1.51 16.18 8.74
C LYS A 239 -0.09 16.42 8.26
N HIS A 240 0.88 15.68 8.81
CA HIS A 240 2.29 15.80 8.47
C HIS A 240 2.74 14.76 7.44
N ALA A 241 1.83 13.90 7.00
CA ALA A 241 2.09 12.83 6.08
C ALA A 241 2.14 13.31 4.62
N GLN A 242 2.91 12.56 3.82
CA GLN A 242 2.95 12.67 2.37
C GLN A 242 2.30 11.44 1.75
N ASN A 243 1.81 11.55 0.51
CA ASN A 243 1.31 10.41 -0.27
C ASN A 243 0.27 9.56 0.49
N VAL A 244 -0.72 10.21 1.09
CA VAL A 244 -1.78 9.49 1.83
C VAL A 244 -2.70 8.77 0.86
N VAL A 245 -2.77 7.44 0.95
CA VAL A 245 -3.64 6.58 0.15
C VAL A 245 -4.54 5.77 1.08
N ARG A 246 -5.83 5.64 0.72
CA ARG A 246 -6.82 4.84 1.45
C ARG A 246 -7.31 3.69 0.60
N HIS A 247 -7.44 2.52 1.22
CA HIS A 247 -7.97 1.30 0.62
C HIS A 247 -9.11 0.76 1.48
N GLU A 248 -10.24 0.52 0.85
CA GLU A 248 -11.41 -0.14 1.46
C GLU A 248 -11.52 -1.59 0.94
N PRO A 249 -12.11 -2.53 1.70
CA PRO A 249 -12.29 -3.92 1.29
C PRO A 249 -13.37 -4.12 0.24
#